data_0540f44404c4a1ddcdda287e9faefd0f
#
_entry.id   0540f44404c4a1ddcdda287e9faefd0f
#
_cell.length_a   1.000
_cell.length_b   1.000
_cell.length_c   1.000
_cell.angle_alpha   90.00
_cell.angle_beta   90.00
_cell.angle_gamma   90.00
#
_symmetry.space_group_name_H-M   'P 1'
#
loop_
_entity.id
_entity.type
_entity.pdbx_description
1 polymer ?
#
loop_
_entity_poly.entity_id
_entity_poly.type
_entity_poly.pdbx_seq_one_letter_code
_entity_poly.pdbx_strand_id
1 'polypeptide(L)'
;QDITHEQVFHAYDMSSPKAKGFTEKLQKDLSTISGAEVPEDQAKFEYVVLLDDFTASGTSYLREGKNGDWDGKIAKIIRELDSDELLGSLVAQSGVSVLVVIYIAADQAIEHIEKRLEQLPFSKGSIEFKVVHRLNSGVKLVPPTDDGILSLADQDRYFDPDADDEHSKVGGTSKRF
;
A
#
# COMPACT_ATOMS: atom_id res chain seq x y z
N GLN A 1 -12.82 -15.19 13.91
CA GLN A 1 -11.64 -15.96 13.48
C GLN A 1 -10.44 -15.05 13.68
N ASP A 2 -9.46 -15.48 14.48
CA ASP A 2 -8.29 -14.66 14.74
C ASP A 2 -7.34 -14.73 13.54
N ILE A 3 -6.78 -13.57 13.16
CA ILE A 3 -5.72 -13.48 12.12
C ILE A 3 -4.48 -14.19 12.68
N THR A 4 -3.97 -15.17 11.94
CA THR A 4 -2.74 -15.87 12.32
C THR A 4 -1.51 -15.16 11.76
N HIS A 5 -0.38 -15.24 12.44
CA HIS A 5 0.89 -14.66 11.95
C HIS A 5 1.30 -15.12 10.56
N GLU A 6 0.85 -16.30 10.16
CA GLU A 6 1.13 -16.87 8.83
C GLU A 6 0.37 -16.17 7.71
N GLN A 7 -0.68 -15.40 8.02
CA GLN A 7 -1.44 -14.60 7.06
C GLN A 7 -0.87 -13.18 6.88
N VAL A 8 0.16 -12.79 7.67
CA VAL A 8 0.82 -11.49 7.58
C VAL A 8 2.21 -11.67 6.99
N PHE A 9 2.48 -10.97 5.89
CA PHE A 9 3.76 -11.06 5.19
C PHE A 9 4.08 -9.78 4.41
N HIS A 10 5.34 -9.59 4.07
CA HIS A 10 5.73 -8.51 3.17
C HIS A 10 5.25 -8.83 1.75
N ALA A 11 4.59 -7.87 1.10
CA ALA A 11 3.98 -8.05 -0.22
C ALA A 11 4.96 -8.58 -1.28
N TYR A 12 6.24 -8.19 -1.18
CA TYR A 12 7.30 -8.61 -2.12
C TYR A 12 7.97 -9.93 -1.77
N ASP A 13 7.62 -10.55 -0.63
CA ASP A 13 8.22 -11.81 -0.17
C ASP A 13 7.41 -13.06 -0.57
N MET A 14 6.42 -12.88 -1.46
CA MET A 14 5.64 -14.00 -1.93
C MET A 14 6.46 -14.88 -2.89
N SER A 15 6.46 -16.17 -2.62
CA SER A 15 7.08 -17.19 -3.48
C SER A 15 6.08 -18.32 -3.73
N SER A 16 6.28 -19.09 -4.81
CA SER A 16 5.38 -20.20 -5.15
C SER A 16 5.22 -21.22 -4.01
N PRO A 17 6.27 -21.65 -3.28
CA PRO A 17 6.10 -22.55 -2.14
C PRO A 17 5.27 -21.91 -1.01
N LYS A 18 5.44 -20.61 -0.78
CA LYS A 18 4.69 -19.87 0.25
C LYS A 18 3.22 -19.74 -0.14
N ALA A 19 2.94 -19.38 -1.39
CA ALA A 19 1.58 -19.32 -1.91
C ALA A 19 0.86 -20.68 -1.78
N LYS A 20 1.53 -21.76 -2.16
CA LYS A 20 1.01 -23.13 -2.01
C LYS A 20 0.70 -23.46 -0.55
N GLY A 21 1.61 -23.13 0.38
CA GLY A 21 1.38 -23.33 1.81
C GLY A 21 0.16 -22.57 2.36
N PHE A 22 -0.09 -21.35 1.87
CA PHE A 22 -1.30 -20.59 2.22
C PHE A 22 -2.57 -21.29 1.74
N THR A 23 -2.58 -21.76 0.47
CA THR A 23 -3.74 -22.47 -0.09
C THR A 23 -4.03 -23.77 0.68
N GLU A 24 -3.01 -24.60 0.92
CA GLU A 24 -3.14 -25.87 1.64
C GLU A 24 -3.68 -25.64 3.06
N LYS A 25 -3.18 -24.62 3.76
CA LYS A 25 -3.65 -24.28 5.10
C LYS A 25 -5.09 -23.78 5.08
N LEU A 26 -5.42 -22.85 4.18
CA LEU A 26 -6.77 -22.34 4.05
C LEU A 26 -7.77 -23.47 3.75
N GLN A 27 -7.42 -24.36 2.82
CA GLN A 27 -8.23 -25.54 2.50
C GLN A 27 -8.50 -26.43 3.72
N LYS A 28 -7.45 -26.70 4.50
CA LYS A 28 -7.58 -27.49 5.73
C LYS A 28 -8.48 -26.81 6.77
N ASP A 29 -8.29 -25.51 6.97
CA ASP A 29 -9.06 -24.72 7.94
C ASP A 29 -10.54 -24.67 7.52
N LEU A 30 -10.84 -24.42 6.26
CA LEU A 30 -12.19 -24.41 5.71
C LEU A 30 -12.84 -25.79 5.80
N SER A 31 -12.12 -26.87 5.48
CA SER A 31 -12.62 -28.23 5.60
C SER A 31 -12.95 -28.60 7.06
N THR A 32 -12.12 -28.13 8.00
CA THR A 32 -12.36 -28.34 9.43
C THR A 32 -13.61 -27.60 9.92
N ILE A 33 -13.80 -26.37 9.46
CA ILE A 33 -14.94 -25.51 9.84
C ILE A 33 -16.25 -26.03 9.23
N SER A 34 -16.22 -26.42 7.95
CA SER A 34 -17.40 -26.90 7.22
C SER A 34 -17.82 -28.34 7.57
N GLY A 35 -16.89 -29.12 8.12
CA GLY A 35 -17.07 -30.56 8.37
C GLY A 35 -17.07 -31.41 7.09
N ALA A 36 -16.65 -30.83 5.95
CA ALA A 36 -16.59 -31.48 4.65
C ALA A 36 -15.29 -31.09 3.94
N GLU A 37 -14.81 -31.93 3.01
CA GLU A 37 -13.65 -31.61 2.20
C GLU A 37 -13.95 -30.43 1.27
N VAL A 38 -13.12 -29.37 1.35
CA VAL A 38 -13.19 -28.18 0.48
C VAL A 38 -12.18 -28.35 -0.65
N PRO A 39 -12.59 -28.28 -1.92
CA PRO A 39 -11.68 -28.33 -3.06
C PRO A 39 -10.67 -27.17 -3.04
N GLU A 40 -9.47 -27.40 -3.59
CA GLU A 40 -8.39 -26.40 -3.61
C GLU A 40 -8.78 -25.11 -4.36
N ASP A 41 -9.53 -25.25 -5.46
CA ASP A 41 -10.04 -24.13 -6.25
C ASP A 41 -11.07 -23.26 -5.52
N GLN A 42 -11.71 -23.78 -4.47
CA GLN A 42 -12.62 -23.04 -3.59
C GLN A 42 -11.92 -22.46 -2.35
N ALA A 43 -10.69 -22.88 -2.06
CA ALA A 43 -9.90 -22.36 -0.95
C ALA A 43 -9.18 -21.06 -1.37
N LYS A 44 -9.93 -19.97 -1.50
CA LYS A 44 -9.45 -18.65 -1.93
C LYS A 44 -9.76 -17.58 -0.90
N PHE A 45 -8.88 -16.58 -0.81
CA PHE A 45 -9.12 -15.41 0.02
C PHE A 45 -10.02 -14.42 -0.73
N GLU A 46 -10.99 -13.86 -0.01
CA GLU A 46 -11.87 -12.81 -0.51
C GLU A 46 -11.50 -11.43 0.05
N TYR A 47 -10.67 -11.40 1.08
CA TYR A 47 -10.24 -10.16 1.73
C TYR A 47 -8.72 -10.06 1.71
N VAL A 48 -8.22 -8.92 1.23
CA VAL A 48 -6.80 -8.57 1.24
C VAL A 48 -6.65 -7.23 1.95
N VAL A 49 -5.76 -7.17 2.94
CA VAL A 49 -5.47 -5.92 3.66
C VAL A 49 -4.03 -5.53 3.40
N LEU A 50 -3.83 -4.35 2.80
CA LEU A 50 -2.53 -3.74 2.59
C LEU A 50 -2.28 -2.72 3.70
N LEU A 51 -1.21 -2.92 4.47
CA LEU A 51 -0.85 -2.04 5.58
C LEU A 51 0.47 -1.33 5.26
N ASP A 52 0.50 -0.02 5.50
CA ASP A 52 1.75 0.75 5.42
C ASP A 52 1.72 1.88 6.46
N ASP A 53 2.89 2.46 6.74
CA ASP A 53 3.10 3.36 7.87
C ASP A 53 2.76 4.81 7.53
N PHE A 54 3.36 5.41 6.49
CA PHE A 54 3.30 6.84 6.26
C PHE A 54 3.28 7.24 4.79
N THR A 55 2.54 8.30 4.47
CA THR A 55 2.65 9.00 3.19
C THR A 55 2.41 10.51 3.31
N ALA A 56 3.27 11.31 2.68
CA ALA A 56 3.13 12.76 2.62
C ALA A 56 2.48 13.25 1.32
N SER A 57 2.87 12.68 0.16
CA SER A 57 2.39 13.09 -1.17
C SER A 57 1.44 12.09 -1.83
N GLY A 58 1.45 10.84 -1.40
CA GLY A 58 0.70 9.76 -2.04
C GLY A 58 1.31 9.21 -3.34
N THR A 59 2.29 9.89 -3.93
CA THR A 59 2.82 9.55 -5.27
C THR A 59 3.58 8.23 -5.32
N SER A 60 4.22 7.81 -4.23
CA SER A 60 4.87 6.50 -4.12
C SER A 60 3.87 5.35 -4.02
N TYR A 61 2.63 5.66 -3.61
CA TYR A 61 1.57 4.66 -3.47
C TYR A 61 0.78 4.47 -4.76
N LEU A 62 0.41 5.56 -5.42
CA LEU A 62 -0.36 5.49 -6.63
C LEU A 62 -0.09 6.72 -7.51
N ARG A 63 0.35 6.50 -8.73
CA ARG A 63 0.58 7.53 -9.74
C ARG A 63 0.30 7.00 -11.13
N GLU A 64 -0.03 7.90 -12.02
CA GLU A 64 -0.08 7.64 -13.45
C GLU A 64 1.31 7.89 -14.05
N GLY A 65 1.83 6.92 -14.76
CA GLY A 65 3.09 7.01 -15.49
C GLY A 65 2.94 7.81 -16.80
N LYS A 66 4.07 8.07 -17.47
CA LYS A 66 4.11 8.89 -18.71
C LYS A 66 3.27 8.31 -19.86
N ASN A 67 3.00 7.02 -19.86
CA ASN A 67 2.26 6.32 -20.92
C ASN A 67 0.79 6.03 -20.52
N GLY A 68 0.29 6.61 -19.45
CA GLY A 68 -1.03 6.28 -18.91
C GLY A 68 -1.08 5.00 -18.08
N ASP A 69 0.07 4.36 -17.83
CA ASP A 69 0.15 3.17 -16.99
C ASP A 69 0.08 3.55 -15.51
N TRP A 70 -0.56 2.72 -14.72
CA TRP A 70 -0.58 2.87 -13.27
C TRP A 70 0.69 2.33 -12.64
N ASP A 71 1.30 3.11 -11.73
CA ASP A 71 2.50 2.74 -10.98
C ASP A 71 2.38 3.14 -9.49
N GLY A 72 3.30 2.63 -8.68
CA GLY A 72 3.32 2.79 -7.23
C GLY A 72 2.97 1.49 -6.51
N LYS A 73 3.07 1.51 -5.17
CA LYS A 73 2.89 0.31 -4.32
C LYS A 73 1.53 -0.34 -4.53
N ILE A 74 0.46 0.45 -4.52
CA ILE A 74 -0.92 -0.06 -4.70
C ILE A 74 -1.10 -0.65 -6.10
N ALA A 75 -0.71 0.10 -7.14
CA ALA A 75 -0.87 -0.36 -8.52
C ALA A 75 -0.15 -1.68 -8.80
N LYS A 76 1.04 -1.86 -8.24
CA LYS A 76 1.81 -3.11 -8.40
C LYS A 76 1.09 -4.29 -7.77
N ILE A 77 0.60 -4.14 -6.53
CA ILE A 77 -0.10 -5.21 -5.84
C ILE A 77 -1.45 -5.53 -6.51
N ILE A 78 -2.21 -4.52 -6.93
CA ILE A 78 -3.47 -4.74 -7.65
C ILE A 78 -3.23 -5.49 -8.96
N ARG A 79 -2.17 -5.17 -9.69
CA ARG A 79 -1.78 -5.90 -10.90
C ARG A 79 -1.43 -7.36 -10.62
N GLU A 80 -0.72 -7.63 -9.51
CA GLU A 80 -0.43 -9.00 -9.10
C GLU A 80 -1.67 -9.76 -8.66
N LEU A 81 -2.60 -9.11 -7.96
CA LEU A 81 -3.88 -9.71 -7.57
C LEU A 81 -4.76 -10.01 -8.80
N ASP A 82 -4.73 -9.17 -9.83
CA ASP A 82 -5.45 -9.38 -11.09
C ASP A 82 -4.85 -10.49 -11.96
N SER A 83 -3.59 -10.85 -11.73
CA SER A 83 -2.95 -11.97 -12.41
C SER A 83 -3.46 -13.32 -11.89
N ASP A 84 -3.11 -14.41 -12.60
CA ASP A 84 -3.35 -15.79 -12.13
C ASP A 84 -2.13 -16.40 -11.45
N GLU A 85 -1.09 -15.58 -11.21
CA GLU A 85 0.17 -16.01 -10.62
C GLU A 85 0.28 -15.54 -9.16
N LEU A 86 1.09 -16.23 -8.37
CA LEU A 86 1.43 -15.88 -6.98
C LEU A 86 0.26 -15.32 -6.15
N LEU A 87 0.23 -14.01 -5.89
CA LEU A 87 -0.83 -13.38 -5.09
C LEU A 87 -2.20 -13.54 -5.73
N GLY A 88 -2.29 -13.41 -7.05
CA GLY A 88 -3.54 -13.56 -7.77
C GLY A 88 -4.10 -14.98 -7.75
N SER A 89 -3.23 -15.99 -7.59
CA SER A 89 -3.65 -17.39 -7.44
C SER A 89 -4.27 -17.68 -6.06
N LEU A 90 -4.01 -16.84 -5.05
CA LEU A 90 -4.52 -16.99 -3.70
C LEU A 90 -5.92 -16.42 -3.50
N VAL A 91 -6.34 -15.48 -4.35
CA VAL A 91 -7.60 -14.77 -4.19
C VAL A 91 -8.69 -15.34 -5.10
N ALA A 92 -9.93 -15.08 -4.74
CA ALA A 92 -11.09 -15.44 -5.56
C ALA A 92 -11.04 -14.73 -6.93
N GLN A 93 -11.66 -15.31 -7.95
CA GLN A 93 -11.71 -14.73 -9.30
C GLN A 93 -12.68 -13.55 -9.40
N SER A 94 -13.55 -13.38 -8.40
CA SER A 94 -14.49 -12.26 -8.30
C SER A 94 -14.88 -12.02 -6.84
N GLY A 95 -15.34 -10.80 -6.54
CA GLY A 95 -15.82 -10.45 -5.19
C GLY A 95 -14.71 -10.18 -4.17
N VAL A 96 -13.48 -9.98 -4.62
CA VAL A 96 -12.34 -9.67 -3.74
C VAL A 96 -12.47 -8.25 -3.18
N SER A 97 -12.34 -8.09 -1.88
CA SER A 97 -12.29 -6.80 -1.21
C SER A 97 -10.86 -6.49 -0.79
N VAL A 98 -10.26 -5.46 -1.37
CA VAL A 98 -8.93 -4.97 -1.00
C VAL A 98 -9.09 -3.74 -0.12
N LEU A 99 -8.59 -3.80 1.11
CA LEU A 99 -8.53 -2.67 2.01
C LEU A 99 -7.09 -2.15 2.13
N VAL A 100 -6.86 -0.93 1.66
CA VAL A 100 -5.57 -0.23 1.82
C VAL A 100 -5.65 0.64 3.07
N VAL A 101 -4.79 0.38 4.04
CA VAL A 101 -4.71 1.13 5.30
C VAL A 101 -3.35 1.77 5.42
N ILE A 102 -3.33 3.10 5.54
CA ILE A 102 -2.11 3.87 5.84
C ILE A 102 -2.24 4.43 7.25
N TYR A 103 -1.22 4.19 8.08
CA TYR A 103 -1.30 4.58 9.48
C TYR A 103 -1.29 6.11 9.64
N ILE A 104 -0.40 6.83 8.92
CA ILE A 104 -0.35 8.29 8.92
C ILE A 104 -0.32 8.81 7.48
N ALA A 105 -1.21 9.73 7.13
CA ALA A 105 -1.21 10.38 5.82
C ALA A 105 -1.54 11.88 5.89
N ALA A 106 -0.83 12.68 5.09
CA ALA A 106 -1.17 14.09 4.91
C ALA A 106 -2.44 14.22 4.05
N ASP A 107 -3.24 15.27 4.27
CA ASP A 107 -4.48 15.52 3.53
C ASP A 107 -4.27 15.50 2.02
N GLN A 108 -3.20 16.14 1.54
CA GLN A 108 -2.85 16.13 0.11
C GLN A 108 -2.58 14.72 -0.46
N ALA A 109 -2.03 13.81 0.37
CA ALA A 109 -1.79 12.43 -0.04
C ALA A 109 -3.09 11.64 -0.09
N ILE A 110 -4.01 11.90 0.84
CA ILE A 110 -5.34 11.28 0.87
C ILE A 110 -6.11 11.63 -0.40
N GLU A 111 -6.24 12.93 -0.71
CA GLU A 111 -6.90 13.41 -1.92
C GLU A 111 -6.26 12.86 -3.19
N HIS A 112 -4.92 12.80 -3.21
CA HIS A 112 -4.16 12.26 -4.34
C HIS A 112 -4.47 10.78 -4.60
N ILE A 113 -4.51 9.96 -3.53
CA ILE A 113 -4.75 8.51 -3.62
C ILE A 113 -6.22 8.25 -3.95
N GLU A 114 -7.18 8.86 -3.21
CA GLU A 114 -8.62 8.65 -3.40
C GLU A 114 -9.04 8.91 -4.85
N LYS A 115 -8.65 10.08 -5.39
CA LYS A 115 -8.95 10.46 -6.78
C LYS A 115 -8.45 9.45 -7.81
N ARG A 116 -7.32 8.81 -7.55
CA ARG A 116 -6.71 7.85 -8.48
C ARG A 116 -7.23 6.44 -8.31
N LEU A 117 -7.63 6.07 -7.10
CA LEU A 117 -8.26 4.78 -6.85
C LEU A 117 -9.58 4.62 -7.61
N GLU A 118 -10.34 5.72 -7.78
CA GLU A 118 -11.58 5.71 -8.59
C GLU A 118 -11.32 5.31 -10.06
N GLN A 119 -10.11 5.48 -10.55
CA GLN A 119 -9.71 5.22 -11.93
C GLN A 119 -8.85 3.97 -12.09
N LEU A 120 -8.30 3.44 -10.99
CA LEU A 120 -7.45 2.25 -11.02
C LEU A 120 -8.30 1.01 -11.33
N PRO A 121 -8.04 0.31 -12.45
CA PRO A 121 -8.80 -0.90 -12.79
C PRO A 121 -8.44 -2.04 -11.82
N PHE A 122 -9.46 -2.75 -11.36
CA PHE A 122 -9.33 -3.99 -10.61
C PHE A 122 -10.47 -4.93 -11.01
N SER A 123 -10.15 -5.99 -11.76
CA SER A 123 -11.16 -6.85 -12.38
C SER A 123 -11.80 -7.83 -11.40
N LYS A 124 -11.09 -8.23 -10.33
CA LYS A 124 -11.55 -9.24 -9.38
C LYS A 124 -12.42 -8.69 -8.24
N GLY A 125 -12.53 -7.35 -8.08
CA GLY A 125 -13.33 -6.85 -6.97
C GLY A 125 -13.30 -5.34 -6.77
N SER A 126 -13.16 -4.91 -5.51
CA SER A 126 -13.18 -3.50 -5.11
C SER A 126 -11.99 -3.13 -4.22
N ILE A 127 -11.64 -1.84 -4.22
CA ILE A 127 -10.56 -1.30 -3.40
C ILE A 127 -11.17 -0.24 -2.49
N GLU A 128 -10.91 -0.35 -1.19
CA GLU A 128 -11.23 0.64 -0.18
C GLU A 128 -9.95 1.23 0.41
N PHE A 129 -9.93 2.53 0.69
CA PHE A 129 -8.79 3.23 1.27
C PHE A 129 -9.17 3.83 2.63
N LYS A 130 -8.32 3.63 3.63
CA LYS A 130 -8.48 4.16 4.98
C LYS A 130 -7.17 4.73 5.51
N VAL A 131 -7.30 5.80 6.29
CA VAL A 131 -6.19 6.42 7.02
C VAL A 131 -6.52 6.45 8.49
N VAL A 132 -5.59 5.99 9.34
CA VAL A 132 -5.78 5.97 10.80
C VAL A 132 -5.59 7.37 11.38
N HIS A 133 -4.50 8.05 11.02
CA HIS A 133 -4.18 9.40 11.50
C HIS A 133 -3.94 10.36 10.32
N ARG A 134 -4.78 11.38 10.23
CA ARG A 134 -4.66 12.43 9.21
C ARG A 134 -3.78 13.57 9.70
N LEU A 135 -2.82 13.98 8.87
CA LEU A 135 -2.04 15.20 9.07
C LEU A 135 -2.65 16.32 8.20
N ASN A 136 -3.36 17.21 8.85
CA ASN A 136 -3.95 18.37 8.17
C ASN A 136 -2.89 19.47 7.91
N SER A 137 -3.28 20.51 7.18
CA SER A 137 -2.40 21.63 6.82
C SER A 137 -1.79 22.38 8.03
N GLY A 138 -2.40 22.26 9.22
CA GLY A 138 -1.90 22.90 10.43
C GLY A 138 -0.60 22.29 10.99
N VAL A 139 -0.20 21.10 10.54
CA VAL A 139 1.09 20.51 10.91
C VAL A 139 2.24 20.89 9.95
N LYS A 140 1.90 21.58 8.86
CA LYS A 140 2.91 22.05 7.89
C LYS A 140 3.67 23.24 8.45
N LEU A 141 5.01 23.14 8.48
CA LEU A 141 5.85 24.27 8.85
C LEU A 141 5.77 25.37 7.79
N VAL A 142 5.51 26.61 8.20
CA VAL A 142 5.30 27.74 7.29
C VAL A 142 6.07 28.97 7.76
N PRO A 143 6.92 29.59 6.90
CA PRO A 143 7.53 30.89 7.22
C PRO A 143 6.45 31.99 7.33
N PRO A 144 6.66 33.04 8.12
CA PRO A 144 7.79 33.21 9.08
C PRO A 144 7.55 32.55 10.44
N THR A 145 6.39 31.93 10.67
CA THR A 145 5.98 31.43 12.00
C THR A 145 6.94 30.36 12.53
N ASP A 146 7.42 29.50 11.64
CA ASP A 146 8.25 28.33 11.97
C ASP A 146 9.71 28.51 11.58
N ASP A 147 10.16 29.74 11.30
CA ASP A 147 11.55 30.03 10.84
C ASP A 147 12.61 29.46 11.78
N GLY A 148 12.34 29.42 13.09
CA GLY A 148 13.26 28.82 14.05
C GLY A 148 13.51 27.33 13.82
N ILE A 149 12.48 26.56 13.48
CA ILE A 149 12.58 25.13 13.18
C ILE A 149 13.16 24.93 11.79
N LEU A 150 12.70 25.72 10.81
CA LEU A 150 13.17 25.65 9.43
C LEU A 150 14.67 25.96 9.33
N SER A 151 15.15 27.02 10.04
CA SER A 151 16.56 27.36 10.08
C SER A 151 17.42 26.34 10.82
N LEU A 152 16.86 25.64 11.81
CA LEU A 152 17.55 24.54 12.49
C LEU A 152 17.73 23.35 11.53
N ALA A 153 16.70 22.97 10.81
CA ALA A 153 16.74 21.89 9.83
C ALA A 153 17.68 22.18 8.65
N ASP A 154 17.88 23.48 8.32
CA ASP A 154 18.75 23.92 7.24
C ASP A 154 20.27 23.97 7.60
N GLN A 155 20.64 23.61 8.83
CA GLN A 155 22.04 23.56 9.23
C GLN A 155 22.77 22.37 8.62
N ASP A 156 24.02 22.60 8.13
CA ASP A 156 24.83 21.57 7.48
C ASP A 156 25.04 20.30 8.31
N ARG A 157 25.07 20.42 9.64
CA ARG A 157 25.22 19.26 10.55
C ARG A 157 24.06 18.24 10.51
N TYR A 158 22.90 18.65 9.96
CA TYR A 158 21.73 17.77 9.82
C TYR A 158 21.51 17.33 8.37
N PHE A 159 22.35 17.82 7.45
CA PHE A 159 22.29 17.44 6.06
C PHE A 159 22.93 16.08 5.84
N ASP A 160 22.18 15.15 5.30
CA ASP A 160 22.64 13.84 4.85
C ASP A 160 22.57 13.78 3.33
N PRO A 161 23.72 13.81 2.62
CA PRO A 161 23.72 13.77 1.15
C PRO A 161 23.16 12.45 0.61
N ASP A 162 23.21 11.35 1.36
CA ASP A 162 22.67 10.05 0.95
C ASP A 162 21.14 10.02 1.02
N ALA A 163 20.53 10.90 1.83
CA ALA A 163 19.08 11.08 1.91
C ALA A 163 18.55 12.08 0.85
N ASP A 164 19.44 12.78 0.13
CA ASP A 164 19.07 13.78 -0.86
C ASP A 164 18.83 13.15 -2.24
N ASP A 165 17.60 12.82 -2.52
CA ASP A 165 17.16 12.24 -3.78
C ASP A 165 16.47 13.27 -4.71
N GLU A 166 15.99 12.81 -5.86
CA GLU A 166 15.27 13.66 -6.84
C GLU A 166 13.93 14.21 -6.29
N HIS A 167 13.36 13.58 -5.25
CA HIS A 167 12.10 14.01 -4.64
C HIS A 167 12.29 15.10 -3.60
N SER A 168 13.50 15.21 -3.02
CA SER A 168 13.88 16.27 -2.09
C SER A 168 14.24 17.58 -2.80
N LYS A 169 14.42 17.55 -4.14
CA LYS A 169 14.81 18.70 -4.95
C LYS A 169 13.60 19.43 -5.51
N VAL A 170 13.49 20.71 -5.23
CA VAL A 170 12.49 21.59 -5.83
C VAL A 170 13.17 22.73 -6.56
N GLY A 171 12.94 22.83 -7.88
CA GLY A 171 13.56 23.86 -8.70
C GLY A 171 15.08 23.72 -8.83
N GLY A 172 15.61 22.48 -8.74
CA GLY A 172 17.04 22.20 -8.84
C GLY A 172 17.85 22.47 -7.57
N THR A 173 17.18 22.91 -6.49
CA THR A 173 17.81 23.13 -5.18
C THR A 173 17.31 22.06 -4.22
N SER A 174 18.22 21.41 -3.50
CA SER A 174 17.89 20.47 -2.44
C SER A 174 17.04 21.16 -1.37
N LYS A 175 15.89 20.61 -1.06
CA LYS A 175 15.13 20.97 0.14
C LYS A 175 15.58 20.04 1.25
N ARG A 176 16.09 20.64 2.32
CA ARG A 176 16.63 19.94 3.49
C ARG A 176 15.54 19.54 4.51
N PHE A 177 14.29 19.36 4.05
CA PHE A 177 13.15 18.96 4.92
C PHE A 177 12.35 17.82 4.32
#